data_5bc9ad05b791add6f54d948917e73f84
#
_entry.id   5bc9ad05b791add6f54d948917e73f84
#
_cell.length_a   1.000
_cell.length_b   1.000
_cell.length_c   1.000
_cell.angle_alpha   90.00
_cell.angle_beta   90.00
_cell.angle_gamma   90.00
#
_symmetry.space_group_name_H-M   'P 1'
#
loop_
_entity.id
_entity.type
_entity.pdbx_description
1 polymer ?
#
loop_
_entity_poly.entity_id
_entity_poly.type
_entity_poly.pdbx_seq_one_letter_code
_entity_poly.pdbx_strand_id
1 'polypeptide(L)'
;MIVDSPLDLIFRKIFYRLRGFSAGHDVFLKLEGFNVTGSIKVKTAIGLIEDLEQRGIAKPQQNVLIESSSGNLGIALSMVCASKGYQFICVTDSN
;
A
#
# COMPACT_ATOMS: atom_id res chain seq x y z
N MET A 1 2.99 -4.26 -21.10
CA MET A 1 2.12 -4.97 -20.14
C MET A 1 0.93 -4.08 -19.80
N ILE A 2 -0.25 -4.64 -19.88
CA ILE A 2 -1.49 -3.92 -19.51
C ILE A 2 -2.06 -4.62 -18.28
N VAL A 3 -2.43 -3.82 -17.28
CA VAL A 3 -3.03 -4.31 -16.05
C VAL A 3 -4.37 -3.61 -15.82
N ASP A 4 -5.30 -4.29 -15.15
CA ASP A 4 -6.66 -3.78 -14.94
C ASP A 4 -6.84 -3.11 -13.58
N SER A 5 -5.87 -3.27 -12.68
CA SER A 5 -5.92 -2.68 -11.35
C SER A 5 -4.57 -2.09 -10.97
N PRO A 6 -4.54 -0.93 -10.29
CA PRO A 6 -3.29 -0.42 -9.74
C PRO A 6 -2.65 -1.37 -8.74
N LEU A 7 -3.42 -2.26 -8.12
CA LEU A 7 -2.87 -3.26 -7.21
C LEU A 7 -1.95 -4.25 -7.91
N ASP A 8 -2.14 -4.48 -9.20
CA ASP A 8 -1.30 -5.38 -9.99
C ASP A 8 0.11 -4.84 -10.20
N LEU A 9 0.34 -3.56 -9.91
CA LEU A 9 1.65 -2.91 -10.06
C LEU A 9 2.46 -2.84 -8.76
N ILE A 10 1.88 -3.26 -7.64
CA ILE A 10 2.44 -2.95 -6.32
C ILE A 10 3.57 -3.88 -5.90
N PHE A 11 3.51 -5.14 -6.31
CA PHE A 11 4.46 -6.14 -5.83
C PHE A 11 5.69 -6.31 -6.73
N ARG A 12 6.05 -5.28 -7.47
CA ARG A 12 7.29 -5.31 -8.25
C ARG A 12 8.50 -5.27 -7.33
N LYS A 13 9.46 -6.16 -7.61
CA LYS A 13 10.69 -6.26 -6.85
C LYS A 13 11.78 -5.53 -7.59
N ILE A 14 11.97 -4.26 -7.30
CA ILE A 14 13.01 -3.43 -7.89
C ILE A 14 14.08 -3.19 -6.83
N PHE A 15 15.29 -3.66 -7.11
CA PHE A 15 16.42 -3.49 -6.21
C PHE A 15 17.50 -2.67 -6.90
N TYR A 16 18.09 -1.76 -6.13
CA TYR A 16 19.26 -1.01 -6.55
C TYR A 16 20.49 -1.51 -5.77
N ARG A 17 21.52 -1.94 -6.49
CA ARG A 17 22.77 -2.32 -5.84
C ARG A 17 23.56 -1.05 -5.51
N LEU A 18 23.79 -0.82 -4.25
CA LEU A 18 24.57 0.30 -3.76
C LEU A 18 26.06 -0.06 -3.75
N ARG A 19 26.79 0.38 -4.76
CA ARG A 19 28.21 0.05 -4.92
C ARG A 19 29.07 0.98 -4.08
N GLY A 20 30.14 0.41 -3.48
CA GLY A 20 31.11 1.19 -2.73
C GLY A 20 30.65 1.67 -1.38
N PHE A 21 29.49 1.21 -0.91
CA PHE A 21 28.95 1.61 0.39
C PHE A 21 29.67 0.92 1.56
N SER A 22 29.97 -0.36 1.41
CA SER A 22 30.63 -1.15 2.44
C SER A 22 31.57 -2.16 1.81
N ALA A 23 32.83 -2.12 2.18
CA ALA A 23 33.84 -3.05 1.68
C ALA A 23 33.53 -4.48 2.14
N GLY A 24 33.55 -5.42 1.19
CA GLY A 24 33.32 -6.82 1.46
C GLY A 24 31.85 -7.22 1.65
N HIS A 25 30.92 -6.29 1.44
CA HIS A 25 29.49 -6.57 1.56
C HIS A 25 28.72 -6.09 0.33
N ASP A 26 27.74 -6.89 -0.09
CA ASP A 26 26.76 -6.47 -1.08
C ASP A 26 25.58 -5.81 -0.36
N VAL A 27 25.24 -4.58 -0.75
CA VAL A 27 24.13 -3.83 -0.17
C VAL A 27 23.10 -3.56 -1.26
N PHE A 28 21.86 -3.93 -1.02
CA PHE A 28 20.77 -3.71 -1.94
C PHE A 28 19.68 -2.88 -1.28
N LEU A 29 19.16 -1.90 -2.03
CA LEU A 29 18.00 -1.11 -1.62
C LEU A 29 16.80 -1.60 -2.40
N LYS A 30 15.75 -2.01 -1.70
CA LYS A 30 14.48 -2.30 -2.33
C LYS A 30 13.71 -1.00 -2.51
N LEU A 31 13.39 -0.67 -3.76
CA LEU A 31 12.78 0.61 -4.09
C LEU A 31 11.26 0.51 -3.99
N GLU A 32 10.71 0.89 -2.85
CA GLU A 32 9.28 0.83 -2.57
C GLU A 32 8.52 2.06 -3.09
N GLY A 33 9.21 3.12 -3.46
CA GLY A 33 8.60 4.35 -3.95
C GLY A 33 8.09 4.30 -5.39
N PHE A 34 8.35 3.21 -6.12
CA PHE A 34 7.97 3.07 -7.52
C PHE A 34 6.60 2.40 -7.71
N ASN A 35 5.75 2.42 -6.72
CA ASN A 35 4.37 2.00 -6.86
C ASN A 35 3.46 3.22 -7.10
N VAL A 36 2.18 2.96 -7.42
CA VAL A 36 1.23 4.00 -7.78
C VAL A 36 0.94 5.00 -6.66
N THR A 37 1.23 4.66 -5.41
CA THR A 37 1.05 5.58 -4.27
C THR A 37 2.33 6.30 -3.89
N GLY A 38 3.47 5.87 -4.40
CA GLY A 38 4.78 6.46 -4.10
C GLY A 38 5.32 6.16 -2.71
N SER A 39 4.74 5.22 -1.97
CA SER A 39 5.20 4.91 -0.62
C SER A 39 5.08 3.42 -0.28
N ILE A 40 5.75 3.02 0.81
CA ILE A 40 5.68 1.63 1.30
C ILE A 40 4.34 1.32 1.96
N LYS A 41 3.53 2.33 2.27
CA LYS A 41 2.29 2.15 3.03
C LYS A 41 1.22 1.39 2.28
N VAL A 42 1.33 1.28 0.96
CA VAL A 42 0.36 0.52 0.17
C VAL A 42 0.34 -0.95 0.55
N LYS A 43 1.48 -1.55 0.85
CA LYS A 43 1.53 -2.95 1.30
C LYS A 43 0.90 -3.12 2.68
N THR A 44 1.12 -2.16 3.57
CA THR A 44 0.45 -2.12 4.87
C THR A 44 -1.07 -2.02 4.71
N ALA A 45 -1.53 -1.15 3.82
CA ALA A 45 -2.96 -0.99 3.55
C ALA A 45 -3.60 -2.27 3.03
N ILE A 46 -2.95 -2.94 2.08
CA ILE A 46 -3.43 -4.22 1.55
C ILE A 46 -3.52 -5.25 2.68
N GLY A 47 -2.46 -5.38 3.48
CA GLY A 47 -2.42 -6.34 4.58
C GLY A 47 -3.51 -6.11 5.61
N LEU A 48 -3.77 -4.85 5.97
CA LEU A 48 -4.83 -4.50 6.91
C LEU A 48 -6.20 -4.92 6.38
N ILE A 49 -6.50 -4.61 5.13
CA ILE A 49 -7.81 -4.93 4.55
C ILE A 49 -7.95 -6.44 4.36
N GLU A 50 -6.93 -7.12 3.88
CA GLU A 50 -6.98 -8.57 3.71
C GLU A 50 -7.15 -9.28 5.06
N ASP A 51 -6.53 -8.79 6.13
CA ASP A 51 -6.74 -9.34 7.46
C ASP A 51 -8.20 -9.23 7.89
N LEU A 52 -8.82 -8.07 7.70
CA LEU A 52 -10.24 -7.88 8.01
C LEU A 52 -11.13 -8.81 7.18
N GLU A 53 -10.79 -9.01 5.92
CA GLU A 53 -11.53 -9.90 5.03
C GLU A 53 -11.40 -11.36 5.47
N GLN A 54 -10.19 -11.81 5.79
CA GLN A 54 -9.95 -13.18 6.24
C GLN A 54 -10.63 -13.49 7.55
N ARG A 55 -10.75 -12.50 8.43
CA ARG A 55 -11.44 -12.64 9.72
C ARG A 55 -12.96 -12.52 9.58
N GLY A 56 -13.47 -12.29 8.39
CA GLY A 56 -14.90 -12.15 8.14
C GLY A 56 -15.52 -10.85 8.65
N ILE A 57 -14.70 -9.86 9.03
CA ILE A 57 -15.16 -8.57 9.57
C ILE A 57 -15.58 -7.64 8.44
N ALA A 58 -14.85 -7.64 7.31
CA ALA A 58 -15.12 -6.75 6.18
C ALA A 58 -15.44 -7.54 4.92
N LYS A 59 -16.43 -7.05 4.17
CA LYS A 59 -16.79 -7.59 2.85
C LYS A 59 -16.98 -6.43 1.88
N PRO A 60 -16.43 -6.54 0.65
CA PRO A 60 -16.60 -5.50 -0.36
C PRO A 60 -18.08 -5.17 -0.59
N GLN A 61 -18.37 -3.89 -0.79
CA GLN A 61 -19.70 -3.34 -1.04
C GLN A 61 -20.68 -3.44 0.13
N GLN A 62 -20.28 -4.03 1.25
CA GLN A 62 -21.13 -4.17 2.44
C GLN A 62 -20.66 -3.32 3.61
N ASN A 63 -19.37 -3.04 3.69
CA ASN A 63 -18.78 -2.34 4.82
C ASN A 63 -18.15 -1.03 4.40
N VAL A 64 -18.24 -0.04 5.29
CA VAL A 64 -17.48 1.21 5.19
C VAL A 64 -16.29 1.09 6.12
N LEU A 65 -15.10 1.36 5.60
CA LEU A 65 -13.87 1.32 6.38
C LEU A 65 -13.51 2.74 6.80
N ILE A 66 -13.16 2.89 8.07
CA ILE A 66 -12.80 4.19 8.64
C ILE A 66 -11.42 4.06 9.29
N GLU A 67 -10.53 4.99 8.99
CA GLU A 67 -9.19 5.02 9.58
C GLU A 67 -8.79 6.44 9.89
N SER A 68 -8.12 6.61 11.02
CA SER A 68 -7.50 7.89 11.36
C SER A 68 -6.07 7.88 10.85
N SER A 69 -5.81 8.69 9.84
CA SER A 69 -4.49 8.78 9.23
C SER A 69 -4.33 10.14 8.56
N SER A 70 -3.17 10.74 8.71
CA SER A 70 -2.87 12.05 8.13
C SER A 70 -1.80 11.98 7.04
N GLY A 71 -1.48 10.81 6.52
CA GLY A 71 -0.38 10.70 5.58
C GLY A 71 -0.54 9.60 4.57
N ASN A 72 0.58 8.96 4.24
CA ASN A 72 0.66 7.97 3.18
C ASN A 72 -0.24 6.75 3.38
N LEU A 73 -0.52 6.38 4.64
CA LEU A 73 -1.43 5.26 4.90
C LEU A 73 -2.85 5.59 4.47
N GLY A 74 -3.34 6.81 4.75
CA GLY A 74 -4.67 7.24 4.31
C GLY A 74 -4.80 7.23 2.79
N ILE A 75 -3.78 7.72 2.08
CA ILE A 75 -3.73 7.68 0.62
C ILE A 75 -3.77 6.25 0.11
N ALA A 76 -2.95 5.37 0.69
CA ALA A 76 -2.88 3.96 0.30
C ALA A 76 -4.20 3.23 0.55
N LEU A 77 -4.82 3.44 1.71
CA LEU A 77 -6.11 2.84 2.04
C LEU A 77 -7.21 3.32 1.10
N SER A 78 -7.20 4.61 0.74
CA SER A 78 -8.17 5.15 -0.23
C SER A 78 -8.09 4.43 -1.56
N MET A 79 -6.87 4.22 -2.07
CA MET A 79 -6.66 3.53 -3.33
C MET A 79 -7.06 2.04 -3.25
N VAL A 80 -6.65 1.35 -2.20
CA VAL A 80 -6.94 -0.07 -2.04
C VAL A 80 -8.45 -0.29 -1.87
N CYS A 81 -9.11 0.55 -1.07
CA CYS A 81 -10.56 0.49 -0.88
C CYS A 81 -11.31 0.74 -2.18
N ALA A 82 -10.90 1.75 -2.95
CA ALA A 82 -11.51 2.01 -4.25
C ALA A 82 -11.37 0.82 -5.19
N SER A 83 -10.20 0.19 -5.20
CA SER A 83 -9.94 -0.98 -6.07
C SER A 83 -10.72 -2.22 -5.66
N LYS A 84 -11.03 -2.38 -4.36
CA LYS A 84 -11.74 -3.55 -3.84
C LYS A 84 -13.24 -3.36 -3.69
N GLY A 85 -13.75 -2.15 -3.88
CA GLY A 85 -15.19 -1.88 -3.77
C GLY A 85 -15.65 -1.51 -2.37
N TYR A 86 -14.77 -0.97 -1.53
CA TYR A 86 -15.14 -0.43 -0.23
C TYR A 86 -15.33 1.08 -0.30
N GLN A 87 -16.29 1.59 0.46
CA GLN A 87 -16.30 3.00 0.82
C GLN A 87 -15.28 3.23 1.94
N PHE A 88 -14.55 4.33 1.87
CA PHE A 88 -13.52 4.64 2.84
C PHE A 88 -13.65 6.06 3.34
N ILE A 89 -13.56 6.21 4.65
CA ILE A 89 -13.56 7.52 5.32
C ILE A 89 -12.23 7.67 6.04
N CYS A 90 -11.48 8.70 5.67
CA CYS A 90 -10.22 9.02 6.33
C CYS A 90 -10.46 10.19 7.29
N VAL A 91 -10.18 9.96 8.56
CA VAL A 91 -10.23 11.01 9.59
C VAL A 91 -8.81 11.57 9.72
N THR A 92 -8.64 12.84 9.46
CA THR A 92 -7.33 13.48 9.44
C THR A 92 -7.34 14.79 10.20
N ASP A 93 -6.16 15.21 10.65
CA ASP A 93 -6.00 16.48 11.33
C ASP A 93 -6.05 17.64 10.34
N SER A 94 -6.42 18.81 10.86
CA SER A 94 -6.47 20.05 10.06
C SER A 94 -5.09 20.72 9.92
N ASN A 95 -4.05 20.13 10.49
CA ASN A 95 -2.70 20.68 10.43
C ASN A 95 -2.00 20.38 9.11
#